data_366b90f2834bd96ba1b0537a7acd3357
#
_entry.id   366b90f2834bd96ba1b0537a7acd3357
#
_cell.length_a   1.000
_cell.length_b   1.000
_cell.length_c   1.000
_cell.angle_alpha   90.00
_cell.angle_beta   90.00
_cell.angle_gamma   90.00
#
_symmetry.space_group_name_H-M   'P 1'
#
loop_
_entity.id
_entity.type
_entity.pdbx_description
1 polymer ?
#
loop_
_entity_poly.entity_id
_entity_poly.type
_entity_poly.pdbx_seq_one_letter_code
_entity_poly.pdbx_strand_id
1 'polypeptide(L)'
;MGLRELLDRIGHLCEKGGKYEKFHAVYEAIDTFHYRPASVTKTTAHVRDGIDLKRMMVAVWVCTFPVIFFGMWNIGYQANKAFAANPELLTAQDNWRMGLVRMFAGFDPSSAWDNIVQGATWFLPIYIVTFAVGIAWEMLFASVRKHEVNEGFFVTSVLFALTMPPSIPLWQVALGISFGVVLAKEVFGGTGKNFLNPALAGRAFLYFA
;
A
#
# COMPACT_ATOMS: atom_id res chain seq x y z
N MET A 1 1.95 -29.66 3.12
CA MET A 1 0.73 -28.90 3.42
C MET A 1 0.69 -27.72 2.48
N GLY A 2 -0.27 -27.69 1.56
CA GLY A 2 -0.38 -26.62 0.57
C GLY A 2 -0.99 -25.34 1.18
N LEU A 3 -0.74 -24.18 0.57
CA LEU A 3 -1.31 -22.89 1.01
C LEU A 3 -2.85 -22.98 1.10
N ARG A 4 -3.50 -23.68 0.16
CA ARG A 4 -4.95 -23.88 0.15
C ARG A 4 -5.45 -24.60 1.39
N GLU A 5 -4.79 -25.72 1.77
CA GLU A 5 -5.17 -26.48 2.96
C GLU A 5 -5.04 -25.68 4.25
N LEU A 6 -4.02 -24.79 4.32
CA LEU A 6 -3.82 -23.87 5.43
C LEU A 6 -4.96 -22.85 5.51
N LEU A 7 -5.30 -22.23 4.38
CA LEU A 7 -6.37 -21.25 4.30
C LEU A 7 -7.74 -21.88 4.63
N ASP A 8 -8.03 -23.07 4.13
CA ASP A 8 -9.28 -23.77 4.42
C ASP A 8 -9.42 -24.08 5.93
N ARG A 9 -8.34 -24.47 6.60
CA ARG A 9 -8.35 -24.69 8.07
C ARG A 9 -8.62 -23.39 8.85
N ILE A 10 -8.01 -22.28 8.43
CA ILE A 10 -8.23 -20.98 9.07
C ILE A 10 -9.66 -20.50 8.77
N GLY A 11 -10.15 -20.78 7.56
CA GLY A 11 -11.49 -20.42 7.11
C GLY A 11 -12.58 -20.88 8.06
N HIS A 12 -12.57 -22.16 8.43
CA HIS A 12 -13.52 -22.72 9.37
C HIS A 12 -13.57 -22.02 10.73
N LEU A 13 -12.46 -21.42 11.16
CA LEU A 13 -12.39 -20.68 12.42
C LEU A 13 -12.94 -19.23 12.28
N CYS A 14 -12.93 -18.69 11.07
CA CYS A 14 -13.34 -17.32 10.76
C CYS A 14 -14.75 -17.24 10.14
N GLU A 15 -15.38 -18.37 9.77
CA GLU A 15 -16.75 -18.43 9.27
C GLU A 15 -17.79 -18.06 10.33
N LYS A 16 -19.02 -17.80 9.90
CA LYS A 16 -20.15 -17.45 10.79
C LYS A 16 -20.36 -18.53 11.85
N GLY A 17 -20.26 -18.12 13.13
CA GLY A 17 -20.30 -19.01 14.29
C GLY A 17 -18.95 -19.53 14.74
N GLY A 18 -17.87 -19.22 14.06
CA GLY A 18 -16.50 -19.57 14.44
C GLY A 18 -15.94 -18.66 15.55
N LYS A 19 -14.90 -19.14 16.24
CA LYS A 19 -14.24 -18.42 17.35
C LYS A 19 -13.71 -17.04 16.95
N TYR A 20 -13.36 -16.87 15.67
CA TYR A 20 -12.74 -15.67 15.11
C TYR A 20 -13.59 -15.02 14.00
N GLU A 21 -14.92 -15.10 14.10
CA GLU A 21 -15.85 -14.47 13.13
C GLU A 21 -15.56 -12.99 12.86
N LYS A 22 -15.06 -12.25 13.87
CA LYS A 22 -14.68 -10.83 13.73
C LYS A 22 -13.56 -10.60 12.71
N PHE A 23 -12.73 -11.61 12.47
CA PHE A 23 -11.63 -11.56 11.51
C PHE A 23 -11.99 -12.13 10.13
N HIS A 24 -13.26 -12.42 9.89
CA HIS A 24 -13.73 -12.96 8.61
C HIS A 24 -13.30 -12.09 7.42
N ALA A 25 -13.42 -10.76 7.52
CA ALA A 25 -13.03 -9.84 6.47
C ALA A 25 -11.51 -9.90 6.14
N VAL A 26 -10.67 -10.13 7.15
CA VAL A 26 -9.21 -10.27 6.96
C VAL A 26 -8.89 -11.61 6.29
N TYR A 27 -9.51 -12.69 6.77
CA TYR A 27 -9.35 -14.01 6.17
C TYR A 27 -9.77 -14.01 4.70
N GLU A 28 -10.96 -13.47 4.42
CA GLU A 28 -11.50 -13.38 3.07
C GLU A 28 -10.61 -12.55 2.13
N ALA A 29 -10.06 -11.44 2.61
CA ALA A 29 -9.12 -10.63 1.83
C ALA A 29 -7.87 -11.43 1.44
N ILE A 30 -7.34 -12.26 2.34
CA ILE A 30 -6.17 -13.11 2.07
C ILE A 30 -6.54 -14.25 1.11
N ASP A 31 -7.67 -14.91 1.32
CA ASP A 31 -8.13 -16.02 0.46
C ASP A 31 -8.40 -15.53 -0.97
N THR A 32 -9.14 -14.44 -1.11
CA THR A 32 -9.52 -13.89 -2.43
C THR A 32 -8.37 -13.21 -3.16
N PHE A 33 -7.32 -12.79 -2.45
CA PHE A 33 -6.08 -12.34 -3.07
C PHE A 33 -5.37 -13.47 -3.83
N HIS A 34 -5.37 -14.68 -3.28
CA HIS A 34 -4.69 -15.84 -3.86
C HIS A 34 -5.61 -16.67 -4.76
N TYR A 35 -6.90 -16.76 -4.42
CA TYR A 35 -7.87 -17.65 -5.08
C TYR A 35 -9.12 -16.88 -5.50
N ARG A 36 -9.80 -17.39 -6.53
CA ARG A 36 -11.10 -16.83 -6.96
C ARG A 36 -12.17 -17.06 -5.90
N PRO A 37 -13.04 -16.07 -5.63
CA PRO A 37 -14.22 -16.28 -4.79
C PRO A 37 -15.09 -17.41 -5.37
N ALA A 38 -15.58 -18.28 -4.49
CA ALA A 38 -16.47 -19.39 -4.86
C ALA A 38 -17.92 -18.95 -5.14
N SER A 39 -18.22 -17.63 -5.05
CA SER A 39 -19.55 -17.10 -5.26
C SER A 39 -20.03 -17.34 -6.68
N VAL A 40 -21.23 -17.91 -6.81
CA VAL A 40 -21.92 -18.16 -8.08
C VAL A 40 -23.26 -17.41 -8.10
N THR A 41 -23.74 -17.03 -9.29
CA THR A 41 -25.07 -16.44 -9.45
C THR A 41 -26.14 -17.48 -9.12
N LYS A 42 -27.13 -17.10 -8.31
CA LYS A 42 -28.27 -17.96 -7.92
C LYS A 42 -29.51 -17.79 -8.81
N THR A 43 -29.43 -16.92 -9.83
CA THR A 43 -30.51 -16.63 -10.75
C THR A 43 -30.31 -17.32 -12.09
N THR A 44 -31.34 -17.30 -12.95
CA THR A 44 -31.32 -17.94 -14.28
C THR A 44 -30.31 -17.32 -15.25
N ALA A 45 -29.91 -16.07 -15.05
CA ALA A 45 -28.88 -15.42 -15.85
C ALA A 45 -27.50 -15.67 -15.25
N HIS A 46 -26.67 -16.42 -15.96
CA HIS A 46 -25.29 -16.75 -15.57
C HIS A 46 -24.28 -16.01 -16.47
N VAL A 47 -24.26 -14.67 -16.37
CA VAL A 47 -23.22 -13.86 -17.03
C VAL A 47 -22.14 -13.53 -16.00
N ARG A 48 -20.91 -13.92 -16.27
CA ARG A 48 -19.75 -13.63 -15.42
C ARG A 48 -18.62 -13.04 -16.27
N ASP A 49 -18.06 -11.95 -15.80
CA ASP A 49 -16.85 -11.38 -16.40
C ASP A 49 -15.66 -12.37 -16.27
N GLY A 50 -14.80 -12.39 -17.30
CA GLY A 50 -13.59 -13.19 -17.30
C GLY A 50 -12.55 -12.68 -16.30
N ILE A 51 -12.61 -11.38 -15.93
CA ILE A 51 -11.69 -10.73 -14.98
C ILE A 51 -12.52 -10.08 -13.87
N ASP A 52 -12.30 -10.52 -12.64
CA ASP A 52 -12.89 -9.89 -11.46
C ASP A 52 -12.22 -8.53 -11.17
N LEU A 53 -12.97 -7.57 -10.60
CA LEU A 53 -12.45 -6.26 -10.20
C LEU A 53 -11.21 -6.37 -9.30
N LYS A 54 -11.20 -7.31 -8.37
CA LYS A 54 -10.08 -7.61 -7.47
C LYS A 54 -8.80 -7.91 -8.25
N ARG A 55 -8.87 -8.80 -9.26
CA ARG A 55 -7.72 -9.15 -10.11
C ARG A 55 -7.25 -8.00 -10.97
N MET A 56 -8.18 -7.19 -11.47
CA MET A 56 -7.83 -5.99 -12.22
C MET A 56 -7.03 -5.02 -11.35
N MET A 57 -7.45 -4.78 -10.11
CA MET A 57 -6.75 -3.90 -9.18
C MET A 57 -5.36 -4.45 -8.80
N VAL A 58 -5.24 -5.76 -8.57
CA VAL A 58 -3.94 -6.40 -8.33
C VAL A 58 -3.02 -6.27 -9.54
N ALA A 59 -3.52 -6.47 -10.75
CA ALA A 59 -2.72 -6.28 -11.98
C ALA A 59 -2.22 -4.83 -12.11
N VAL A 60 -3.08 -3.83 -11.85
CA VAL A 60 -2.69 -2.43 -11.84
C VAL A 60 -1.61 -2.17 -10.79
N TRP A 61 -1.77 -2.72 -9.58
CA TRP A 61 -0.78 -2.60 -8.51
C TRP A 61 0.59 -3.19 -8.92
N VAL A 62 0.62 -4.38 -9.50
CA VAL A 62 1.86 -4.99 -10.01
C VAL A 62 2.49 -4.14 -11.10
N CYS A 63 1.71 -3.56 -12.01
CA CYS A 63 2.20 -2.65 -13.05
C CYS A 63 2.83 -1.36 -12.51
N THR A 64 2.63 -1.01 -11.25
CA THR A 64 3.31 0.14 -10.62
C THR A 64 4.73 -0.18 -10.14
N PHE A 65 5.14 -1.45 -10.05
CA PHE A 65 6.46 -1.83 -9.54
C PHE A 65 7.63 -1.23 -10.32
N PRO A 66 7.65 -1.20 -11.66
CA PRO A 66 8.72 -0.51 -12.39
C PRO A 66 8.84 0.97 -11.99
N VAL A 67 7.71 1.65 -11.74
CA VAL A 67 7.69 3.05 -11.31
C VAL A 67 8.25 3.20 -9.89
N ILE A 68 7.92 2.26 -8.99
CA ILE A 68 8.46 2.23 -7.62
C ILE A 68 9.98 2.08 -7.65
N PHE A 69 10.49 1.09 -8.39
CA PHE A 69 11.94 0.86 -8.51
C PHE A 69 12.67 2.05 -9.12
N PHE A 70 12.13 2.63 -10.19
CA PHE A 70 12.69 3.83 -10.78
C PHE A 70 12.62 5.03 -9.82
N GLY A 71 11.52 5.19 -9.08
CA GLY A 71 11.36 6.22 -8.08
C GLY A 71 12.41 6.11 -6.96
N MET A 72 12.60 4.90 -6.41
CA MET A 72 13.65 4.65 -5.41
C MET A 72 15.04 4.95 -5.98
N TRP A 73 15.34 4.45 -7.17
CA TRP A 73 16.62 4.74 -7.82
C TRP A 73 16.84 6.25 -8.00
N ASN A 74 15.84 6.98 -8.47
CA ASN A 74 15.95 8.41 -8.72
C ASN A 74 16.13 9.22 -7.41
N ILE A 75 15.40 8.89 -6.35
CA ILE A 75 15.56 9.53 -5.05
C ILE A 75 16.99 9.35 -4.55
N GLY A 76 17.52 8.13 -4.60
CA GLY A 76 18.88 7.84 -4.17
C GLY A 76 19.93 8.47 -5.07
N TYR A 77 19.74 8.45 -6.40
CA TYR A 77 20.64 9.09 -7.34
C TYR A 77 20.80 10.59 -7.05
N GLN A 78 19.69 11.30 -6.85
CA GLN A 78 19.74 12.73 -6.53
C GLN A 78 20.42 13.00 -5.19
N ALA A 79 20.16 12.16 -4.16
CA ALA A 79 20.81 12.26 -2.87
C ALA A 79 22.31 11.98 -2.96
N ASN A 80 22.73 10.88 -3.59
CA ASN A 80 24.13 10.52 -3.74
C ASN A 80 24.91 11.52 -4.58
N LYS A 81 24.28 12.07 -5.62
CA LYS A 81 24.85 13.17 -6.42
C LYS A 81 25.08 14.44 -5.57
N ALA A 82 24.14 14.77 -4.68
CA ALA A 82 24.30 15.89 -3.76
C ALA A 82 25.42 15.65 -2.74
N PHE A 83 25.56 14.42 -2.22
CA PHE A 83 26.66 14.03 -1.31
C PHE A 83 28.02 14.05 -1.99
N ALA A 84 28.09 13.62 -3.25
CA ALA A 84 29.34 13.70 -4.03
C ALA A 84 29.78 15.14 -4.29
N ALA A 85 28.82 16.05 -4.48
CA ALA A 85 29.10 17.48 -4.66
C ALA A 85 29.46 18.19 -3.35
N ASN A 86 28.87 17.77 -2.23
CA ASN A 86 29.05 18.39 -0.91
C ASN A 86 29.20 17.31 0.19
N PRO A 87 30.42 16.79 0.42
CA PRO A 87 30.65 15.70 1.39
C PRO A 87 30.26 16.04 2.83
N GLU A 88 30.20 17.32 3.20
CA GLU A 88 29.76 17.76 4.52
C GLU A 88 28.31 17.39 4.83
N LEU A 89 27.46 17.21 3.80
CA LEU A 89 26.08 16.78 3.97
C LEU A 89 25.96 15.37 4.56
N LEU A 90 26.96 14.51 4.32
CA LEU A 90 26.99 13.14 4.89
C LEU A 90 27.15 13.14 6.41
N THR A 91 27.88 14.09 6.95
CA THR A 91 28.08 14.26 8.40
C THR A 91 26.91 15.02 9.03
N ALA A 92 26.35 15.99 8.33
CA ALA A 92 25.23 16.79 8.81
C ALA A 92 23.92 15.99 8.89
N GLN A 93 23.76 14.96 8.06
CA GLN A 93 22.55 14.12 8.00
C GLN A 93 22.74 12.75 8.67
N ASP A 94 23.48 12.68 9.77
CA ASP A 94 23.67 11.40 10.47
C ASP A 94 22.39 11.00 11.21
N ASN A 95 21.60 10.13 10.57
CA ASN A 95 20.35 9.58 11.09
C ASN A 95 20.30 8.06 10.86
N TRP A 96 19.29 7.40 11.44
CA TRP A 96 19.12 5.94 11.34
C TRP A 96 19.06 5.42 9.89
N ARG A 97 18.53 6.22 8.94
CA ARG A 97 18.49 5.86 7.52
C ARG A 97 19.89 5.76 6.93
N MET A 98 20.76 6.73 7.25
CA MET A 98 22.16 6.71 6.80
C MET A 98 22.93 5.52 7.41
N GLY A 99 22.61 5.14 8.64
CA GLY A 99 23.14 3.91 9.26
C GLY A 99 22.76 2.66 8.45
N LEU A 100 21.52 2.55 8.00
CA LEU A 100 21.09 1.43 7.15
C LEU A 100 21.79 1.45 5.79
N VAL A 101 21.92 2.62 5.16
CA VAL A 101 22.63 2.72 3.88
C VAL A 101 24.07 2.28 4.02
N ARG A 102 24.81 2.76 5.05
CA ARG A 102 26.20 2.35 5.30
C ARG A 102 26.36 0.85 5.55
N MET A 103 25.32 0.17 6.04
CA MET A 103 25.34 -1.27 6.28
C MET A 103 25.21 -2.10 5.00
N PHE A 104 24.39 -1.65 4.03
CA PHE A 104 24.02 -2.44 2.86
C PHE A 104 24.56 -1.90 1.53
N ALA A 105 25.05 -0.67 1.49
CA ALA A 105 25.46 0.03 0.27
C ALA A 105 26.47 1.13 0.58
N GLY A 106 26.88 1.86 -0.47
CA GLY A 106 27.68 3.08 -0.37
C GLY A 106 26.88 4.33 -0.74
N PHE A 107 27.60 5.39 -1.13
CA PHE A 107 27.04 6.67 -1.56
C PHE A 107 27.53 7.06 -2.96
N ASP A 108 27.82 6.07 -3.81
CA ASP A 108 28.30 6.32 -5.16
C ASP A 108 27.09 6.56 -6.11
N PRO A 109 26.97 7.77 -6.71
CA PRO A 109 25.90 8.05 -7.66
C PRO A 109 25.96 7.23 -8.95
N SER A 110 27.13 6.65 -9.29
CA SER A 110 27.29 5.78 -10.45
C SER A 110 26.76 4.36 -10.24
N SER A 111 26.68 3.93 -8.98
CA SER A 111 26.18 2.62 -8.57
C SER A 111 24.65 2.59 -8.52
N ALA A 112 24.03 1.75 -9.37
CA ALA A 112 22.57 1.55 -9.34
C ALA A 112 22.09 0.97 -8.00
N TRP A 113 22.89 0.08 -7.39
CA TRP A 113 22.56 -0.54 -6.11
C TRP A 113 22.55 0.48 -4.98
N ASP A 114 23.59 1.31 -4.87
CA ASP A 114 23.68 2.36 -3.85
C ASP A 114 22.51 3.33 -3.95
N ASN A 115 22.15 3.72 -5.18
CA ASN A 115 21.02 4.59 -5.43
C ASN A 115 19.68 3.94 -5.01
N ILE A 116 19.45 2.66 -5.34
CA ILE A 116 18.22 1.96 -4.94
C ILE A 116 18.14 1.83 -3.44
N VAL A 117 19.21 1.42 -2.75
CA VAL A 117 19.22 1.28 -1.28
C VAL A 117 19.00 2.63 -0.61
N GLN A 118 19.70 3.68 -1.05
CA GLN A 118 19.50 5.02 -0.54
C GLN A 118 18.04 5.48 -0.71
N GLY A 119 17.45 5.33 -1.89
CA GLY A 119 16.06 5.73 -2.13
C GLY A 119 15.05 4.86 -1.38
N ALA A 120 15.32 3.56 -1.22
CA ALA A 120 14.47 2.66 -0.46
C ALA A 120 14.34 3.08 1.01
N THR A 121 15.41 3.56 1.65
CA THR A 121 15.36 4.04 3.04
C THR A 121 14.47 5.26 3.25
N TRP A 122 14.15 5.98 2.19
CA TRP A 122 13.21 7.10 2.21
C TRP A 122 11.80 6.70 1.78
N PHE A 123 11.67 5.93 0.72
CA PHE A 123 10.38 5.54 0.16
C PHE A 123 9.65 4.47 0.99
N LEU A 124 10.36 3.40 1.41
CA LEU A 124 9.72 2.28 2.11
C LEU A 124 9.03 2.68 3.42
N PRO A 125 9.59 3.52 4.30
CA PRO A 125 8.87 3.95 5.50
C PRO A 125 7.57 4.69 5.18
N ILE A 126 7.56 5.53 4.14
CA ILE A 126 6.36 6.23 3.68
C ILE A 126 5.32 5.19 3.22
N TYR A 127 5.73 4.24 2.39
CA TYR A 127 4.84 3.21 1.87
C TYR A 127 4.30 2.30 2.99
N ILE A 128 5.15 1.88 3.94
CA ILE A 128 4.75 1.04 5.08
C ILE A 128 3.71 1.76 5.95
N VAL A 129 3.94 3.03 6.29
CA VAL A 129 2.98 3.81 7.09
C VAL A 129 1.67 4.01 6.32
N THR A 130 1.75 4.36 5.04
CA THR A 130 0.58 4.50 4.16
C THR A 130 -0.23 3.22 4.14
N PHE A 131 0.43 2.08 3.94
CA PHE A 131 -0.23 0.79 3.86
C PHE A 131 -0.83 0.37 5.20
N ALA A 132 -0.06 0.45 6.29
CA ALA A 132 -0.51 0.02 7.62
C ALA A 132 -1.71 0.85 8.12
N VAL A 133 -1.64 2.17 8.00
CA VAL A 133 -2.72 3.06 8.45
C VAL A 133 -3.95 2.92 7.56
N GLY A 134 -3.76 2.90 6.26
CA GLY A 134 -4.88 2.82 5.33
C GLY A 134 -5.59 1.47 5.39
N ILE A 135 -4.86 0.34 5.45
CA ILE A 135 -5.49 -0.98 5.58
C ILE A 135 -6.22 -1.13 6.94
N ALA A 136 -5.72 -0.49 8.01
CA ALA A 136 -6.41 -0.47 9.29
C ALA A 136 -7.78 0.22 9.18
N TRP A 137 -7.87 1.35 8.47
CA TRP A 137 -9.15 2.00 8.18
C TRP A 137 -10.06 1.13 7.31
N GLU A 138 -9.55 0.55 6.23
CA GLU A 138 -10.33 -0.36 5.37
C GLU A 138 -10.91 -1.53 6.17
N MET A 139 -10.11 -2.19 7.00
CA MET A 139 -10.56 -3.29 7.85
C MET A 139 -11.59 -2.84 8.89
N LEU A 140 -11.41 -1.67 9.49
CA LEU A 140 -12.37 -1.11 10.44
C LEU A 140 -13.74 -0.91 9.78
N PHE A 141 -13.79 -0.23 8.63
CA PHE A 141 -15.04 0.02 7.91
C PHE A 141 -15.65 -1.27 7.34
N ALA A 142 -14.84 -2.19 6.83
CA ALA A 142 -15.31 -3.51 6.38
C ALA A 142 -15.98 -4.29 7.52
N SER A 143 -15.36 -4.30 8.71
CA SER A 143 -15.91 -4.99 9.89
C SER A 143 -17.22 -4.36 10.36
N VAL A 144 -17.31 -3.03 10.41
CA VAL A 144 -18.52 -2.32 10.87
C VAL A 144 -19.66 -2.47 9.87
N ARG A 145 -19.38 -2.36 8.57
CA ARG A 145 -20.38 -2.45 7.51
C ARG A 145 -20.66 -3.86 7.02
N LYS A 146 -19.90 -4.85 7.48
CA LYS A 146 -20.02 -6.27 7.09
C LYS A 146 -19.90 -6.48 5.58
N HIS A 147 -18.97 -5.79 4.94
CA HIS A 147 -18.64 -5.99 3.53
C HIS A 147 -17.18 -6.46 3.38
N GLU A 148 -16.86 -6.95 2.20
CA GLU A 148 -15.52 -7.42 1.86
C GLU A 148 -14.54 -6.26 1.76
N VAL A 149 -13.26 -6.51 2.12
CA VAL A 149 -12.16 -5.57 1.87
C VAL A 149 -11.87 -5.57 0.37
N ASN A 150 -11.72 -4.39 -0.21
CA ASN A 150 -11.47 -4.23 -1.64
C ASN A 150 -9.99 -3.97 -1.92
N GLU A 151 -9.41 -4.73 -2.85
CA GLU A 151 -8.02 -4.63 -3.27
C GLU A 151 -7.67 -3.30 -3.99
N GLY A 152 -8.64 -2.47 -4.28
CA GLY A 152 -8.42 -1.10 -4.76
C GLY A 152 -7.55 -0.26 -3.84
N PHE A 153 -7.47 -0.64 -2.54
CA PHE A 153 -6.58 0.01 -1.60
C PHE A 153 -5.08 -0.22 -1.92
N PHE A 154 -4.69 -1.37 -2.48
CA PHE A 154 -3.31 -1.61 -2.91
C PHE A 154 -2.84 -0.54 -3.91
N VAL A 155 -3.69 -0.21 -4.88
CA VAL A 155 -3.41 0.85 -5.86
C VAL A 155 -3.37 2.22 -5.18
N THR A 156 -4.34 2.52 -4.32
CA THR A 156 -4.41 3.78 -3.58
C THR A 156 -3.14 4.01 -2.75
N SER A 157 -2.67 2.98 -2.03
CA SER A 157 -1.49 3.07 -1.16
C SER A 157 -0.22 3.39 -1.94
N VAL A 158 -0.01 2.73 -3.08
CA VAL A 158 1.16 2.99 -3.94
C VAL A 158 1.10 4.38 -4.56
N LEU A 159 -0.03 4.75 -5.15
CA LEU A 159 -0.20 6.06 -5.79
C LEU A 159 0.00 7.19 -4.78
N PHE A 160 -0.55 7.04 -3.56
CA PHE A 160 -0.35 8.03 -2.50
C PHE A 160 1.13 8.14 -2.13
N ALA A 161 1.81 7.02 -1.84
CA ALA A 161 3.22 7.01 -1.46
C ALA A 161 4.13 7.60 -2.55
N LEU A 162 3.88 7.30 -3.83
CA LEU A 162 4.64 7.84 -4.96
C LEU A 162 4.46 9.36 -5.15
N THR A 163 3.38 9.94 -4.66
CA THR A 163 3.15 11.39 -4.74
C THR A 163 3.70 12.16 -3.55
N MET A 164 4.19 11.48 -2.51
CA MET A 164 4.74 12.12 -1.32
C MET A 164 6.19 12.57 -1.53
N PRO A 165 6.59 13.74 -0.98
CA PRO A 165 7.99 14.12 -0.94
C PRO A 165 8.77 13.17 -0.01
N PRO A 166 10.01 12.77 -0.36
CA PRO A 166 10.79 11.80 0.43
C PRO A 166 11.04 12.23 1.88
N SER A 167 11.12 13.54 2.13
CA SER A 167 11.41 14.12 3.44
C SER A 167 10.18 14.34 4.32
N ILE A 168 8.98 13.94 3.88
CA ILE A 168 7.74 14.16 4.65
C ILE A 168 7.80 13.42 6.00
N PRO A 169 7.39 14.04 7.12
CA PRO A 169 7.23 13.36 8.40
C PRO A 169 6.19 12.24 8.34
N LEU A 170 6.49 11.08 8.91
CA LEU A 170 5.61 9.89 8.81
C LEU A 170 4.23 10.10 9.44
N TRP A 171 4.11 10.97 10.47
CA TRP A 171 2.82 11.30 11.04
C TRP A 171 1.90 12.07 10.06
N GLN A 172 2.49 12.94 9.22
CA GLN A 172 1.73 13.62 8.16
C GLN A 172 1.26 12.61 7.10
N VAL A 173 2.11 11.64 6.75
CA VAL A 173 1.71 10.53 5.86
C VAL A 173 0.50 9.80 6.43
N ALA A 174 0.52 9.47 7.73
CA ALA A 174 -0.59 8.81 8.40
C ALA A 174 -1.88 9.66 8.38
N LEU A 175 -1.79 10.96 8.61
CA LEU A 175 -2.93 11.87 8.52
C LEU A 175 -3.47 11.98 7.10
N GLY A 176 -2.59 12.15 6.10
CA GLY A 176 -2.99 12.30 4.71
C GLY A 176 -3.71 11.08 4.17
N ILE A 177 -3.20 9.87 4.43
CA ILE A 177 -3.88 8.65 3.99
C ILE A 177 -5.18 8.42 4.76
N SER A 178 -5.24 8.76 6.06
CA SER A 178 -6.48 8.70 6.83
C SER A 178 -7.55 9.61 6.24
N PHE A 179 -7.20 10.85 5.90
CA PHE A 179 -8.12 11.77 5.21
C PHE A 179 -8.61 11.17 3.88
N GLY A 180 -7.69 10.68 3.06
CA GLY A 180 -8.03 10.10 1.76
C GLY A 180 -8.94 8.88 1.87
N VAL A 181 -8.62 7.93 2.74
CA VAL A 181 -9.43 6.71 2.90
C VAL A 181 -10.76 7.01 3.59
N VAL A 182 -10.76 7.71 4.71
CA VAL A 182 -11.99 7.93 5.49
C VAL A 182 -12.92 8.91 4.78
N LEU A 183 -12.45 10.14 4.52
CA LEU A 183 -13.31 11.22 4.03
C LEU A 183 -13.54 11.18 2.53
N ALA A 184 -12.57 10.76 1.72
CA ALA A 184 -12.74 10.75 0.27
C ALA A 184 -13.29 9.43 -0.27
N LYS A 185 -13.26 8.34 0.50
CA LYS A 185 -13.72 7.02 0.05
C LYS A 185 -14.80 6.44 0.96
N GLU A 186 -14.49 6.17 2.23
CA GLU A 186 -15.38 5.38 3.10
C GLU A 186 -16.66 6.11 3.46
N VAL A 187 -16.63 7.42 3.70
CA VAL A 187 -17.85 8.21 4.00
C VAL A 187 -18.88 8.08 2.88
N PHE A 188 -18.45 7.94 1.63
CA PHE A 188 -19.34 7.78 0.46
C PHE A 188 -19.80 6.35 0.21
N GLY A 189 -19.31 5.37 0.97
CA GLY A 189 -19.70 3.96 0.86
C GLY A 189 -18.64 3.02 0.31
N GLY A 190 -17.40 3.46 0.20
CA GLY A 190 -16.25 2.65 -0.19
C GLY A 190 -15.96 2.64 -1.70
N THR A 191 -15.20 1.66 -2.15
CA THR A 191 -14.73 1.54 -3.53
C THR A 191 -15.90 1.48 -4.52
N GLY A 192 -15.83 2.30 -5.57
CA GLY A 192 -16.84 2.39 -6.62
C GLY A 192 -17.97 3.37 -6.32
N LYS A 193 -18.11 3.85 -5.08
CA LYS A 193 -19.11 4.88 -4.69
C LYS A 193 -18.46 6.24 -4.40
N ASN A 194 -17.15 6.26 -4.28
CA ASN A 194 -16.38 7.49 -4.10
C ASN A 194 -16.26 8.27 -5.41
N PHE A 195 -16.48 9.57 -5.38
CA PHE A 195 -16.32 10.46 -6.53
C PHE A 195 -14.93 11.12 -6.59
N LEU A 196 -14.13 11.04 -5.50
CA LEU A 196 -12.76 11.51 -5.44
C LEU A 196 -11.80 10.32 -5.44
N ASN A 197 -10.63 10.51 -6.07
CA ASN A 197 -9.53 9.58 -5.90
C ASN A 197 -8.93 9.75 -4.49
N PRO A 198 -8.94 8.71 -3.63
CA PRO A 198 -8.49 8.82 -2.25
C PRO A 198 -7.02 9.23 -2.11
N ALA A 199 -6.15 8.75 -3.01
CA ALA A 199 -4.73 9.11 -2.99
C ALA A 199 -4.52 10.60 -3.29
N LEU A 200 -5.22 11.11 -4.30
CA LEU A 200 -5.13 12.53 -4.67
C LEU A 200 -5.79 13.43 -3.63
N ALA A 201 -6.90 13.01 -3.04
CA ALA A 201 -7.56 13.75 -1.96
C ALA A 201 -6.65 13.87 -0.72
N GLY A 202 -6.00 12.78 -0.30
CA GLY A 202 -5.02 12.80 0.78
C GLY A 202 -3.81 13.67 0.46
N ARG A 203 -3.34 13.63 -0.79
CA ARG A 203 -2.25 14.52 -1.24
C ARG A 203 -2.66 16.00 -1.22
N ALA A 204 -3.85 16.32 -1.72
CA ALA A 204 -4.37 17.68 -1.72
C ALA A 204 -4.54 18.21 -0.29
N PHE A 205 -5.09 17.39 0.61
CA PHE A 205 -5.18 17.74 2.03
C PHE A 205 -3.82 18.14 2.61
N LEU A 206 -2.78 17.33 2.41
CA LEU A 206 -1.44 17.64 2.91
C LEU A 206 -0.77 18.83 2.22
N TYR A 207 -1.24 19.21 1.05
CA TYR A 207 -0.73 20.41 0.36
C TYR A 207 -1.27 21.70 0.97
N PHE A 208 -2.52 21.68 1.46
CA PHE A 208 -3.20 22.85 2.00
C PHE A 208 -3.19 22.89 3.54
N ALA A 209 -2.82 21.79 4.21
CA ALA A 209 -2.70 21.72 5.67
C ALA A 209 -1.30 22.08 6.13
#